data_c4c8a5ec0a0255ab1ecb5a913ff322f1
#
_entry.id   c4c8a5ec0a0255ab1ecb5a913ff322f1
#
_cell.length_a   1.000
_cell.length_b   1.000
_cell.length_c   1.000
_cell.angle_alpha   90.00
_cell.angle_beta   90.00
_cell.angle_gamma   90.00
#
_symmetry.space_group_name_H-M   'P 1'
#
loop_
_entity.id
_entity.type
_entity.pdbx_description
1 polymer ?
#
loop_
_entity_poly.entity_id
_entity_poly.type
_entity_poly.pdbx_seq_one_letter_code
_entity_poly.pdbx_strand_id
1 'polypeptide(L)'
;FKSAGGHKILTREQEVDLAKRIEAGDKLAKNIMIESNLKLAISIAKKYARYGGSLEDLIQESNIGLIKAVEKFDWRKGFKFSTYASWWIKQAVTRSLTKNSSQVKIPSHTLSNARKVWKVQKEYRENFGCEPTETEIGEILGLSVKHVRQAFSGIKAKYAKSIDERVGEEGNKTFGDTLPDENTKSIDVILDNQKIRKVIVKSLSSLTKREELVLRMRFGISETDEEDKNIYDVKE
;
A
#
# COMPACT_ATOMS: atom_id res chain seq x y z
N PHE A 1 16.12 -0.41 24.14
CA PHE A 1 17.54 -0.82 24.04
C PHE A 1 18.14 -1.16 25.41
N LYS A 2 17.89 -0.39 26.47
CA LYS A 2 18.43 -0.66 27.82
C LYS A 2 17.98 -2.02 28.37
N SER A 3 16.71 -2.39 28.23
CA SER A 3 16.15 -3.67 28.70
C SER A 3 16.77 -4.90 28.00
N ALA A 4 17.05 -4.81 26.71
CA ALA A 4 17.71 -5.90 25.97
C ALA A 4 19.20 -6.06 26.34
N GLY A 5 19.84 -5.02 26.98
CA GLY A 5 21.25 -5.03 27.34
C GLY A 5 21.60 -5.94 28.52
N GLY A 6 20.67 -6.17 29.45
CA GLY A 6 20.91 -6.85 30.72
C GLY A 6 20.96 -8.39 30.67
N HIS A 7 20.42 -9.00 29.58
CA HIS A 7 20.30 -10.46 29.50
C HIS A 7 21.59 -11.12 28.99
N LYS A 8 22.00 -12.22 29.65
CA LYS A 8 23.17 -13.03 29.27
C LYS A 8 22.85 -13.86 28.02
N ILE A 9 23.87 -14.08 27.20
CA ILE A 9 23.78 -14.98 26.06
C ILE A 9 23.71 -16.42 26.60
N LEU A 10 22.75 -17.20 26.11
CA LEU A 10 22.54 -18.59 26.51
C LEU A 10 23.60 -19.50 25.90
N THR A 11 24.02 -20.50 26.66
CA THR A 11 24.83 -21.63 26.13
C THR A 11 23.91 -22.61 25.42
N ARG A 12 24.47 -23.48 24.57
CA ARG A 12 23.72 -24.52 23.86
C ARG A 12 22.93 -25.44 24.80
N GLU A 13 23.54 -25.77 25.94
CA GLU A 13 22.90 -26.63 26.94
C GLU A 13 21.70 -25.94 27.59
N GLN A 14 21.83 -24.64 27.87
CA GLN A 14 20.75 -23.81 28.39
C GLN A 14 19.61 -23.63 27.36
N GLU A 15 19.93 -23.48 26.05
CA GLU A 15 18.92 -23.44 24.98
C GLU A 15 18.11 -24.74 24.97
N VAL A 16 18.75 -25.91 25.11
CA VAL A 16 18.09 -27.21 25.13
C VAL A 16 17.23 -27.41 26.38
N ASP A 17 17.74 -27.02 27.56
CA ASP A 17 16.98 -27.11 28.82
C ASP A 17 15.73 -26.24 28.77
N LEU A 18 15.88 -24.97 28.35
CA LEU A 18 14.75 -24.07 28.19
C LEU A 18 13.76 -24.60 27.16
N ALA A 19 14.21 -25.16 26.04
CA ALA A 19 13.33 -25.71 25.02
C ALA A 19 12.49 -26.90 25.54
N LYS A 20 13.07 -27.78 26.36
CA LYS A 20 12.34 -28.87 27.03
C LYS A 20 11.28 -28.36 28.00
N ARG A 21 11.61 -27.32 28.77
CA ARG A 21 10.66 -26.68 29.68
C ARG A 21 9.52 -25.97 28.95
N ILE A 22 9.82 -25.33 27.79
CA ILE A 22 8.81 -24.72 26.94
C ILE A 22 7.86 -25.77 26.38
N GLU A 23 8.38 -26.93 25.94
CA GLU A 23 7.57 -28.07 25.47
C GLU A 23 6.64 -28.59 26.58
N ALA A 24 7.06 -28.53 27.84
CA ALA A 24 6.26 -28.84 29.03
C ALA A 24 5.24 -27.75 29.42
N GLY A 25 5.22 -26.61 28.70
CA GLY A 25 4.28 -25.52 28.93
C GLY A 25 4.76 -24.40 29.87
N ASP A 26 6.04 -24.37 30.25
CA ASP A 26 6.61 -23.35 31.13
C ASP A 26 6.71 -21.98 30.42
N LYS A 27 5.82 -21.06 30.82
CA LYS A 27 5.81 -19.65 30.31
C LYS A 27 7.04 -18.86 30.74
N LEU A 28 7.60 -19.13 31.91
CA LEU A 28 8.80 -18.42 32.39
C LEU A 28 10.01 -18.79 31.53
N ALA A 29 10.19 -20.07 31.22
CA ALA A 29 11.25 -20.53 30.32
C ALA A 29 11.13 -19.89 28.94
N LYS A 30 9.90 -19.73 28.41
CA LYS A 30 9.64 -19.04 27.14
C LYS A 30 10.09 -17.58 27.19
N ASN A 31 9.75 -16.87 28.26
CA ASN A 31 10.14 -15.45 28.39
C ASN A 31 11.68 -15.31 28.50
N ILE A 32 12.34 -16.16 29.29
CA ILE A 32 13.81 -16.14 29.43
C ILE A 32 14.46 -16.38 28.06
N MET A 33 13.97 -17.32 27.27
CA MET A 33 14.50 -17.64 25.95
C MET A 33 14.31 -16.48 24.96
N ILE A 34 13.18 -15.78 25.01
CA ILE A 34 12.92 -14.58 24.19
C ILE A 34 13.85 -13.44 24.61
N GLU A 35 13.88 -13.09 25.89
CA GLU A 35 14.63 -11.96 26.42
C GLU A 35 16.14 -12.08 26.17
N SER A 36 16.69 -13.28 26.35
CA SER A 36 18.11 -13.55 26.10
C SER A 36 18.50 -13.42 24.62
N ASN A 37 17.53 -13.52 23.70
CA ASN A 37 17.76 -13.44 22.26
C ASN A 37 17.28 -12.12 21.61
N LEU A 38 16.80 -11.15 22.38
CA LEU A 38 16.39 -9.83 21.86
C LEU A 38 17.51 -9.11 21.10
N LYS A 39 18.77 -9.27 21.55
CA LYS A 39 19.95 -8.69 20.85
C LYS A 39 20.07 -9.21 19.42
N LEU A 40 19.77 -10.50 19.19
CA LEU A 40 19.76 -11.10 17.87
C LEU A 40 18.68 -10.46 16.98
N ALA A 41 17.45 -10.31 17.48
CA ALA A 41 16.34 -9.69 16.76
C ALA A 41 16.69 -8.24 16.37
N ILE A 42 17.20 -7.42 17.32
CA ILE A 42 17.62 -6.04 17.08
C ILE A 42 18.74 -5.96 16.04
N SER A 43 19.73 -6.87 16.10
CA SER A 43 20.85 -6.88 15.15
C SER A 43 20.40 -7.12 13.71
N ILE A 44 19.40 -7.99 13.53
CA ILE A 44 18.79 -8.28 12.22
C ILE A 44 17.96 -7.08 11.79
N ALA A 45 17.09 -6.52 12.64
CA ALA A 45 16.27 -5.36 12.31
C ALA A 45 17.11 -4.18 11.81
N LYS A 46 18.23 -3.86 12.48
CA LYS A 46 19.17 -2.80 12.06
C LYS A 46 19.70 -3.00 10.65
N LYS A 47 20.00 -4.23 10.23
CA LYS A 47 20.46 -4.53 8.87
C LYS A 47 19.40 -4.25 7.81
N TYR A 48 18.13 -4.40 8.17
CA TYR A 48 17.00 -4.17 7.27
C TYR A 48 16.47 -2.73 7.28
N ALA A 49 16.83 -1.90 8.26
CA ALA A 49 16.41 -0.50 8.34
C ALA A 49 16.78 0.31 7.08
N ARG A 50 17.87 -0.02 6.40
CA ARG A 50 18.30 0.62 5.14
C ARG A 50 17.35 0.40 3.96
N TYR A 51 16.43 -0.57 4.04
CA TYR A 51 15.45 -0.87 2.99
C TYR A 51 14.13 -0.11 3.14
N GLY A 52 14.05 0.79 4.14
CA GLY A 52 12.87 1.60 4.44
C GLY A 52 12.09 1.09 5.65
N GLY A 53 11.15 1.90 6.11
CA GLY A 53 10.36 1.64 7.31
C GLY A 53 11.02 2.18 8.59
N SER A 54 10.19 2.37 9.63
CA SER A 54 10.67 2.77 10.96
C SER A 54 11.51 1.67 11.60
N LEU A 55 12.67 2.00 12.16
CA LEU A 55 13.50 1.04 12.87
C LEU A 55 12.74 0.41 14.06
N GLU A 56 11.88 1.19 14.71
CA GLU A 56 11.07 0.74 15.83
C GLU A 56 10.09 -0.35 15.42
N ASP A 57 9.37 -0.13 14.30
CA ASP A 57 8.45 -1.12 13.74
C ASP A 57 9.19 -2.40 13.33
N LEU A 58 10.35 -2.26 12.68
CA LEU A 58 11.16 -3.41 12.30
C LEU A 58 11.66 -4.22 13.50
N ILE A 59 11.98 -3.56 14.62
CA ILE A 59 12.34 -4.24 15.87
C ILE A 59 11.14 -5.00 16.42
N GLN A 60 9.94 -4.41 16.44
CA GLN A 60 8.74 -5.10 16.92
C GLN A 60 8.39 -6.30 16.05
N GLU A 61 8.45 -6.16 14.73
CA GLU A 61 8.24 -7.29 13.81
C GLU A 61 9.31 -8.38 13.97
N SER A 62 10.57 -7.98 14.25
CA SER A 62 11.66 -8.92 14.58
C SER A 62 11.35 -9.69 15.85
N ASN A 63 10.82 -9.03 16.87
CA ASN A 63 10.43 -9.66 18.14
C ASN A 63 9.27 -10.64 17.93
N ILE A 64 8.28 -10.28 17.09
CA ILE A 64 7.20 -11.21 16.72
C ILE A 64 7.76 -12.44 16.00
N GLY A 65 8.72 -12.24 15.09
CA GLY A 65 9.44 -13.34 14.43
C GLY A 65 10.19 -14.24 15.41
N LEU A 66 10.87 -13.63 16.41
CA LEU A 66 11.59 -14.33 17.47
C LEU A 66 10.63 -15.17 18.33
N ILE A 67 9.48 -14.63 18.74
CA ILE A 67 8.48 -15.36 19.53
C ILE A 67 8.02 -16.60 18.77
N LYS A 68 7.71 -16.47 17.48
CA LYS A 68 7.33 -17.60 16.61
C LYS A 68 8.45 -18.62 16.49
N ALA A 69 9.70 -18.17 16.44
CA ALA A 69 10.84 -19.08 16.41
C ALA A 69 10.98 -19.89 17.71
N VAL A 70 10.77 -19.25 18.87
CA VAL A 70 10.78 -19.94 20.17
C VAL A 70 9.68 -20.99 20.27
N GLU A 71 8.47 -20.68 19.80
CA GLU A 71 7.33 -21.61 19.80
C GLU A 71 7.53 -22.85 18.92
N LYS A 72 8.31 -22.71 17.86
CA LYS A 72 8.51 -23.77 16.85
C LYS A 72 9.89 -24.40 16.88
N PHE A 73 10.72 -24.05 17.86
CA PHE A 73 12.06 -24.57 17.96
C PHE A 73 12.08 -26.03 18.41
N ASP A 74 12.73 -26.87 17.63
CA ASP A 74 12.94 -28.29 17.94
C ASP A 74 14.41 -28.54 18.28
N TRP A 75 14.68 -28.72 19.57
CA TRP A 75 16.01 -28.97 20.10
C TRP A 75 16.61 -30.32 19.66
N ARG A 76 15.77 -31.27 19.26
CA ARG A 76 16.18 -32.63 18.81
C ARG A 76 17.01 -32.57 17.53
N LYS A 77 16.82 -31.52 16.73
CA LYS A 77 17.55 -31.33 15.45
C LYS A 77 19.02 -30.95 15.62
N GLY A 78 19.48 -30.66 16.83
CA GLY A 78 20.88 -30.42 17.14
C GLY A 78 21.48 -29.10 16.67
N PHE A 79 20.70 -28.22 16.02
CA PHE A 79 21.14 -26.89 15.59
C PHE A 79 21.04 -25.86 16.73
N LYS A 80 21.86 -24.79 16.66
CA LYS A 80 21.74 -23.65 17.58
C LYS A 80 20.42 -22.91 17.32
N PHE A 81 19.81 -22.41 18.39
CA PHE A 81 18.59 -21.60 18.29
C PHE A 81 18.76 -20.39 17.35
N SER A 82 19.89 -19.68 17.44
CA SER A 82 20.17 -18.52 16.61
C SER A 82 20.10 -18.78 15.10
N THR A 83 20.51 -19.96 14.64
CA THR A 83 20.44 -20.36 13.23
C THR A 83 18.99 -20.48 12.76
N TYR A 84 18.15 -21.11 13.57
CA TYR A 84 16.72 -21.29 13.30
C TYR A 84 15.95 -19.96 13.42
N ALA A 85 16.17 -19.22 14.51
CA ALA A 85 15.50 -17.96 14.78
C ALA A 85 15.79 -16.88 13.72
N SER A 86 17.02 -16.84 13.20
CA SER A 86 17.39 -15.88 12.16
C SER A 86 16.52 -15.97 10.92
N TRP A 87 16.07 -17.17 10.55
CA TRP A 87 15.17 -17.37 9.41
C TRP A 87 13.78 -16.77 9.68
N TRP A 88 13.20 -17.05 10.86
CA TRP A 88 11.88 -16.52 11.25
C TRP A 88 11.88 -14.99 11.39
N ILE A 89 12.95 -14.46 11.99
CA ILE A 89 13.11 -13.02 12.16
C ILE A 89 13.22 -12.33 10.79
N LYS A 90 14.06 -12.83 9.88
CA LYS A 90 14.19 -12.30 8.52
C LYS A 90 12.87 -12.37 7.75
N GLN A 91 12.15 -13.47 7.87
CA GLN A 91 10.84 -13.65 7.24
C GLN A 91 9.82 -12.62 7.75
N ALA A 92 9.74 -12.40 9.07
CA ALA A 92 8.84 -11.43 9.68
C ALA A 92 9.15 -10.01 9.20
N VAL A 93 10.42 -9.59 9.27
CA VAL A 93 10.87 -8.27 8.85
C VAL A 93 10.62 -8.04 7.35
N THR A 94 10.97 -8.99 6.48
CA THR A 94 10.77 -8.86 5.04
C THR A 94 9.29 -8.77 4.70
N ARG A 95 8.44 -9.54 5.39
CA ARG A 95 6.99 -9.49 5.22
C ARG A 95 6.42 -8.13 5.64
N SER A 96 6.87 -7.57 6.76
CA SER A 96 6.48 -6.26 7.25
C SER A 96 6.89 -5.15 6.27
N LEU A 97 8.15 -5.16 5.81
CA LEU A 97 8.62 -4.22 4.79
C LEU A 97 7.77 -4.27 3.51
N THR A 98 7.41 -5.48 3.07
CA THR A 98 6.57 -5.62 1.86
C THR A 98 5.16 -5.10 2.08
N LYS A 99 4.61 -5.24 3.30
CA LYS A 99 3.24 -4.82 3.64
C LYS A 99 3.11 -3.33 3.90
N ASN A 100 4.10 -2.74 4.59
CA ASN A 100 4.02 -1.39 5.16
C ASN A 100 4.85 -0.35 4.39
N SER A 101 5.63 -0.74 3.36
CA SER A 101 6.52 0.18 2.65
C SER A 101 5.85 1.06 1.60
N SER A 102 4.55 0.88 1.34
CA SER A 102 3.81 1.69 0.36
C SER A 102 2.46 2.11 0.91
N GLN A 103 2.02 3.33 0.59
CA GLN A 103 0.70 3.85 0.97
C GLN A 103 -0.42 3.03 0.32
N VAL A 104 -0.22 2.62 -0.93
CA VAL A 104 -1.15 1.75 -1.65
C VAL A 104 -0.77 0.28 -1.41
N LYS A 105 -1.69 -0.50 -0.87
CA LYS A 105 -1.48 -1.92 -0.61
C LYS A 105 -1.45 -2.71 -1.92
N ILE A 106 -0.28 -3.27 -2.25
CA ILE A 106 -0.08 -4.10 -3.43
C ILE A 106 -0.01 -5.57 -3.01
N PRO A 107 -0.73 -6.49 -3.67
CA PRO A 107 -0.63 -7.92 -3.39
C PRO A 107 0.80 -8.44 -3.55
N SER A 108 1.23 -9.35 -2.66
CA SER A 108 2.60 -9.87 -2.64
C SER A 108 3.00 -10.59 -3.93
N HIS A 109 2.05 -11.26 -4.60
CA HIS A 109 2.32 -11.93 -5.88
C HIS A 109 2.61 -10.92 -6.99
N THR A 110 1.90 -9.78 -7.04
CA THR A 110 2.15 -8.69 -7.99
C THR A 110 3.55 -8.10 -7.79
N LEU A 111 3.95 -7.86 -6.53
CA LEU A 111 5.30 -7.39 -6.21
C LEU A 111 6.38 -8.42 -6.55
N SER A 112 6.10 -9.72 -6.38
CA SER A 112 7.02 -10.78 -6.81
C SER A 112 7.20 -10.79 -8.33
N ASN A 113 6.10 -10.70 -9.08
CA ASN A 113 6.14 -10.60 -10.54
C ASN A 113 6.85 -9.30 -10.98
N ALA A 114 6.59 -8.18 -10.33
CA ALA A 114 7.24 -6.91 -10.59
C ALA A 114 8.78 -7.00 -10.46
N ARG A 115 9.29 -7.69 -9.42
CA ARG A 115 10.74 -7.92 -9.28
C ARG A 115 11.32 -8.77 -10.39
N LYS A 116 10.58 -9.81 -10.84
CA LYS A 116 11.02 -10.67 -11.96
C LYS A 116 11.05 -9.87 -13.26
N VAL A 117 10.00 -9.09 -13.55
CA VAL A 117 9.88 -8.21 -14.70
C VAL A 117 11.07 -7.23 -14.75
N TRP A 118 11.32 -6.55 -13.62
CA TRP A 118 12.42 -5.59 -13.51
C TRP A 118 13.79 -6.24 -13.76
N LYS A 119 14.00 -7.47 -13.24
CA LYS A 119 15.24 -8.22 -13.47
C LYS A 119 15.43 -8.53 -14.96
N VAL A 120 14.39 -9.03 -15.62
CA VAL A 120 14.43 -9.33 -17.07
C VAL A 120 14.68 -8.07 -17.89
N GLN A 121 14.00 -6.95 -17.57
CA GLN A 121 14.25 -5.68 -18.25
C GLN A 121 15.70 -5.22 -18.13
N LYS A 122 16.27 -5.33 -16.92
CA LYS A 122 17.66 -4.95 -16.69
C LYS A 122 18.61 -5.82 -17.50
N GLU A 123 18.47 -7.15 -17.43
CA GLU A 123 19.30 -8.11 -18.18
C GLU A 123 19.15 -7.94 -19.70
N TYR A 124 17.93 -7.69 -20.18
CA TYR A 124 17.67 -7.47 -21.61
C TYR A 124 18.32 -6.17 -22.10
N ARG A 125 18.22 -5.09 -21.32
CA ARG A 125 18.88 -3.80 -21.63
C ARG A 125 20.42 -3.93 -21.65
N GLU A 126 20.99 -4.69 -20.72
CA GLU A 126 22.44 -4.94 -20.67
C GLU A 126 22.94 -5.76 -21.88
N ASN A 127 22.13 -6.72 -22.38
CA ASN A 127 22.51 -7.60 -23.48
C ASN A 127 22.23 -7.01 -24.87
N PHE A 128 21.09 -6.31 -25.02
CA PHE A 128 20.59 -5.86 -26.34
C PHE A 128 20.59 -4.34 -26.53
N GLY A 129 20.83 -3.56 -25.46
CA GLY A 129 20.83 -2.10 -25.51
C GLY A 129 19.45 -1.44 -25.70
N CYS A 130 18.37 -2.22 -25.76
CA CYS A 130 16.99 -1.76 -25.92
C CYS A 130 16.09 -2.29 -24.81
N GLU A 131 14.89 -1.71 -24.67
CA GLU A 131 13.89 -2.20 -23.70
C GLU A 131 13.03 -3.30 -24.34
N PRO A 132 12.76 -4.41 -23.60
CA PRO A 132 11.92 -5.47 -24.09
C PRO A 132 10.45 -5.04 -24.10
N THR A 133 9.69 -5.55 -25.05
CA THR A 133 8.23 -5.37 -25.11
C THR A 133 7.52 -6.19 -24.03
N GLU A 134 6.27 -5.83 -23.72
CA GLU A 134 5.44 -6.59 -22.74
C GLU A 134 5.25 -8.05 -23.14
N THR A 135 5.20 -8.34 -24.44
CA THR A 135 5.08 -9.68 -24.99
C THR A 135 6.33 -10.50 -24.80
N GLU A 136 7.50 -9.95 -25.11
CA GLU A 136 8.79 -10.61 -24.89
C GLU A 136 9.06 -10.91 -23.41
N ILE A 137 8.72 -9.96 -22.53
CA ILE A 137 8.79 -10.19 -21.07
C ILE A 137 7.86 -11.34 -20.66
N GLY A 138 6.66 -11.36 -21.23
CA GLY A 138 5.67 -12.41 -20.96
C GLY A 138 6.19 -13.80 -21.38
N GLU A 139 6.79 -13.92 -22.56
CA GLU A 139 7.38 -15.15 -23.07
C GLU A 139 8.55 -15.63 -22.21
N ILE A 140 9.49 -14.74 -21.85
CA ILE A 140 10.66 -15.06 -21.02
C ILE A 140 10.24 -15.56 -19.64
N LEU A 141 9.21 -14.95 -19.03
CA LEU A 141 8.76 -15.28 -17.67
C LEU A 141 7.65 -16.33 -17.60
N GLY A 142 7.07 -16.73 -18.76
CA GLY A 142 5.89 -17.59 -18.81
C GLY A 142 4.65 -16.93 -18.22
N LEU A 143 4.52 -15.61 -18.31
CA LEU A 143 3.42 -14.81 -17.77
C LEU A 143 2.55 -14.26 -18.91
N SER A 144 1.23 -14.16 -18.66
CA SER A 144 0.36 -13.46 -19.60
C SER A 144 0.66 -11.95 -19.61
N VAL A 145 0.47 -11.28 -20.75
CA VAL A 145 0.65 -9.82 -20.92
C VAL A 145 -0.13 -9.04 -19.86
N LYS A 146 -1.32 -9.53 -19.47
CA LYS A 146 -2.13 -8.93 -18.39
C LYS A 146 -1.38 -8.91 -17.06
N HIS A 147 -0.69 -9.98 -16.69
CA HIS A 147 0.09 -10.03 -15.45
C HIS A 147 1.35 -9.14 -15.51
N VAL A 148 1.95 -9.01 -16.70
CA VAL A 148 3.07 -8.08 -16.92
C VAL A 148 2.59 -6.62 -16.72
N ARG A 149 1.46 -6.23 -17.31
CA ARG A 149 0.85 -4.89 -17.11
C ARG A 149 0.49 -4.63 -15.65
N GLN A 150 -0.09 -5.60 -14.97
CA GLN A 150 -0.38 -5.50 -13.54
C GLN A 150 0.90 -5.31 -12.70
N ALA A 151 1.99 -5.97 -13.08
CA ALA A 151 3.29 -5.79 -12.42
C ALA A 151 3.82 -4.36 -12.61
N PHE A 152 3.73 -3.78 -13.81
CA PHE A 152 4.11 -2.39 -14.07
C PHE A 152 3.25 -1.39 -13.31
N SER A 153 1.93 -1.58 -13.32
CA SER A 153 1.00 -0.74 -12.55
C SER A 153 1.30 -0.79 -11.04
N GLY A 154 1.64 -1.98 -10.54
CA GLY A 154 2.05 -2.16 -9.14
C GLY A 154 3.33 -1.40 -8.80
N ILE A 155 4.32 -1.37 -9.71
CA ILE A 155 5.56 -0.58 -9.50
C ILE A 155 5.22 0.91 -9.43
N LYS A 156 4.42 1.42 -10.38
CA LYS A 156 4.00 2.84 -10.41
C LYS A 156 3.25 3.23 -9.14
N ALA A 157 2.30 2.39 -8.68
CA ALA A 157 1.52 2.65 -7.47
C ALA A 157 2.36 2.66 -6.19
N LYS A 158 3.50 1.98 -6.17
CA LYS A 158 4.42 1.97 -5.02
C LYS A 158 5.06 3.35 -4.78
N TYR A 159 5.30 4.11 -5.85
CA TYR A 159 5.96 5.41 -5.82
C TYR A 159 4.92 6.52 -6.02
N ALA A 160 3.97 6.62 -5.08
CA ALA A 160 3.04 7.75 -5.06
C ALA A 160 3.82 9.06 -4.84
N LYS A 161 3.54 10.08 -5.67
CA LYS A 161 4.08 11.42 -5.46
C LYS A 161 3.33 12.12 -4.34
N SER A 162 4.03 12.96 -3.56
CA SER A 162 3.39 13.81 -2.58
C SER A 162 2.67 14.97 -3.28
N ILE A 163 1.47 15.29 -2.82
CA ILE A 163 0.73 16.48 -3.29
C ILE A 163 1.46 17.75 -2.85
N ASP A 164 2.15 17.72 -1.71
CA ASP A 164 2.92 18.82 -1.15
C ASP A 164 4.33 18.95 -1.78
N GLU A 165 4.68 18.11 -2.75
CA GLU A 165 5.95 18.21 -3.47
C GLU A 165 6.02 19.54 -4.21
N ARG A 166 7.09 20.31 -3.98
CA ARG A 166 7.28 21.61 -4.62
C ARG A 166 7.61 21.44 -6.10
N VAL A 167 6.93 22.22 -6.94
CA VAL A 167 7.08 22.19 -8.39
C VAL A 167 7.60 23.54 -8.86
N GLY A 168 8.59 23.51 -9.77
CA GLY A 168 9.20 24.72 -10.36
C GLY A 168 10.46 25.20 -9.64
N GLU A 169 11.25 26.01 -10.32
CA GLU A 169 12.55 26.53 -9.84
C GLU A 169 12.41 27.49 -8.66
N GLU A 170 11.29 28.23 -8.57
CA GLU A 170 11.03 29.17 -7.47
C GLU A 170 10.43 28.51 -6.21
N GLY A 171 10.01 27.23 -6.29
CA GLY A 171 9.54 26.45 -5.14
C GLY A 171 8.29 26.97 -4.42
N ASN A 172 7.57 27.96 -5.00
CA ASN A 172 6.41 28.60 -4.38
C ASN A 172 5.09 27.85 -4.61
N LYS A 173 5.05 26.88 -5.55
CA LYS A 173 3.85 26.10 -5.87
C LYS A 173 4.05 24.65 -5.50
N THR A 174 3.00 24.02 -4.99
CA THR A 174 2.95 22.58 -4.75
C THR A 174 2.36 21.86 -5.96
N PHE A 175 2.59 20.55 -6.05
CA PHE A 175 1.96 19.72 -7.09
C PHE A 175 0.42 19.76 -6.96
N GLY A 176 -0.09 19.86 -5.72
CA GLY A 176 -1.52 20.03 -5.44
C GLY A 176 -2.14 21.26 -6.09
N ASP A 177 -1.40 22.39 -6.15
CA ASP A 177 -1.87 23.63 -6.75
C ASP A 177 -2.05 23.53 -8.28
N THR A 178 -1.47 22.50 -8.91
CA THR A 178 -1.56 22.28 -10.36
C THR A 178 -2.70 21.34 -10.75
N LEU A 179 -3.34 20.67 -9.77
CA LEU A 179 -4.42 19.74 -10.05
C LEU A 179 -5.75 20.49 -10.29
N PRO A 180 -6.40 20.32 -11.44
CA PRO A 180 -7.70 20.91 -11.70
C PRO A 180 -8.78 20.23 -10.85
N ASP A 181 -9.77 21.01 -10.41
CA ASP A 181 -10.99 20.47 -9.80
C ASP A 181 -11.96 20.02 -10.90
N GLU A 182 -12.04 18.71 -11.12
CA GLU A 182 -12.93 18.11 -12.13
C GLU A 182 -14.41 18.18 -11.74
N ASN A 183 -14.73 18.42 -10.46
CA ASN A 183 -16.11 18.47 -9.98
C ASN A 183 -16.73 19.87 -10.13
N THR A 184 -15.91 20.89 -10.21
CA THR A 184 -16.40 22.27 -10.39
C THR A 184 -16.71 22.52 -11.87
N LYS A 185 -18.01 22.76 -12.16
CA LYS A 185 -18.45 23.12 -13.51
C LYS A 185 -17.85 24.47 -13.91
N SER A 186 -17.43 24.61 -15.17
CA SER A 186 -16.96 25.89 -15.71
C SER A 186 -18.04 26.96 -15.56
N ILE A 187 -17.62 28.19 -15.28
CA ILE A 187 -18.51 29.36 -15.13
C ILE A 187 -19.38 29.52 -16.39
N ASP A 188 -18.83 29.29 -17.57
CA ASP A 188 -19.58 29.38 -18.85
C ASP A 188 -20.75 28.39 -18.89
N VAL A 189 -20.52 27.14 -18.47
CA VAL A 189 -21.58 26.11 -18.40
C VAL A 189 -22.65 26.51 -17.39
N ILE A 190 -22.29 27.09 -16.27
CA ILE A 190 -23.27 27.55 -15.26
C ILE A 190 -24.10 28.70 -15.83
N LEU A 191 -23.47 29.67 -16.48
CA LEU A 191 -24.16 30.81 -17.10
C LEU A 191 -25.07 30.40 -18.25
N ASP A 192 -24.64 29.48 -19.09
CA ASP A 192 -25.46 28.96 -20.19
C ASP A 192 -26.67 28.18 -19.69
N ASN A 193 -26.50 27.36 -18.65
CA ASN A 193 -27.61 26.68 -18.00
C ASN A 193 -28.62 27.69 -17.40
N GLN A 194 -28.14 28.77 -16.79
CA GLN A 194 -29.02 29.83 -16.28
C GLN A 194 -29.78 30.55 -17.41
N LYS A 195 -29.12 30.82 -18.54
CA LYS A 195 -29.77 31.42 -19.71
C LYS A 195 -30.85 30.50 -20.29
N ILE A 196 -30.53 29.24 -20.50
CA ILE A 196 -31.48 28.21 -20.98
C ILE A 196 -32.69 28.14 -20.05
N ARG A 197 -32.44 28.09 -18.74
CA ARG A 197 -33.53 28.08 -17.76
C ARG A 197 -34.46 29.29 -17.87
N LYS A 198 -33.87 30.50 -17.93
CA LYS A 198 -34.66 31.72 -18.13
C LYS A 198 -35.53 31.68 -19.38
N VAL A 199 -35.00 31.13 -20.48
CA VAL A 199 -35.76 30.97 -21.73
C VAL A 199 -36.88 29.95 -21.55
N ILE A 200 -36.63 28.81 -20.88
CA ILE A 200 -37.67 27.79 -20.60
C ILE A 200 -38.78 28.38 -19.74
N VAL A 201 -38.45 29.04 -18.62
CA VAL A 201 -39.46 29.66 -17.73
C VAL A 201 -40.30 30.70 -18.48
N LYS A 202 -39.64 31.54 -19.32
CA LYS A 202 -40.34 32.52 -20.16
C LYS A 202 -41.26 31.85 -21.18
N SER A 203 -40.87 30.73 -21.78
CA SER A 203 -41.69 29.98 -22.71
C SER A 203 -42.85 29.30 -21.99
N LEU A 204 -42.65 28.74 -20.79
CA LEU A 204 -43.73 28.14 -19.99
C LEU A 204 -44.78 29.17 -19.57
N SER A 205 -44.35 30.40 -19.21
CA SER A 205 -45.28 31.48 -18.83
C SER A 205 -46.16 31.98 -19.97
N SER A 206 -45.85 31.65 -21.22
CA SER A 206 -46.70 31.96 -22.39
C SER A 206 -47.84 30.94 -22.64
N LEU A 207 -47.83 29.82 -21.90
CA LEU A 207 -48.86 28.77 -22.02
C LEU A 207 -50.01 29.00 -21.05
N THR A 208 -51.10 28.27 -21.23
CA THR A 208 -52.22 28.28 -20.26
C THR A 208 -51.76 27.61 -18.95
N LYS A 209 -52.27 28.08 -17.78
CA LYS A 209 -51.88 27.56 -16.45
C LYS A 209 -51.97 26.03 -16.33
N ARG A 210 -52.90 25.42 -17.03
CA ARG A 210 -53.10 23.97 -17.02
C ARG A 210 -51.97 23.24 -17.81
N GLU A 211 -51.61 23.77 -18.97
CA GLU A 211 -50.53 23.22 -19.80
C GLU A 211 -49.16 23.42 -19.14
N GLU A 212 -48.94 24.57 -18.54
CA GLU A 212 -47.72 24.86 -17.78
C GLU A 212 -47.56 23.87 -16.64
N LEU A 213 -48.61 23.63 -15.84
CA LEU A 213 -48.58 22.72 -14.70
C LEU A 213 -48.27 21.27 -15.15
N VAL A 214 -48.88 20.82 -16.23
CA VAL A 214 -48.64 19.46 -16.79
C VAL A 214 -47.19 19.30 -17.23
N LEU A 215 -46.66 20.30 -17.93
CA LEU A 215 -45.25 20.25 -18.39
C LEU A 215 -44.28 20.31 -17.20
N ARG A 216 -44.51 21.18 -16.19
CA ARG A 216 -43.70 21.24 -14.99
C ARG A 216 -43.68 19.91 -14.25
N MET A 217 -44.84 19.27 -14.06
CA MET A 217 -44.93 17.96 -13.42
C MET A 217 -44.25 16.86 -14.22
N ARG A 218 -44.35 16.86 -15.53
CA ARG A 218 -43.78 15.83 -16.40
C ARG A 218 -42.24 15.90 -16.43
N PHE A 219 -41.69 17.10 -16.45
CA PHE A 219 -40.22 17.32 -16.54
C PHE A 219 -39.57 17.69 -15.20
N GLY A 220 -40.29 17.70 -14.09
CA GLY A 220 -39.76 18.00 -12.76
C GLY A 220 -39.23 19.43 -12.61
N ILE A 221 -39.81 20.42 -13.34
CA ILE A 221 -39.33 21.81 -13.26
C ILE A 221 -40.00 22.49 -12.06
N SER A 222 -39.20 22.78 -11.01
CA SER A 222 -39.69 23.45 -9.80
C SER A 222 -39.88 24.96 -10.00
N GLU A 223 -40.67 25.60 -9.14
CA GLU A 223 -40.88 27.05 -9.14
C GLU A 223 -39.75 27.82 -8.43
N THR A 224 -39.01 27.15 -7.57
CA THR A 224 -37.97 27.77 -6.73
C THR A 224 -36.56 27.30 -7.09
N ASP A 225 -35.59 28.23 -7.03
CA ASP A 225 -34.18 28.01 -7.40
C ASP A 225 -33.45 26.99 -6.50
N GLU A 226 -33.98 26.69 -5.32
CA GLU A 226 -33.33 25.80 -4.34
C GLU A 226 -33.63 24.30 -4.57
N GLU A 227 -34.77 23.96 -5.15
CA GLU A 227 -35.16 22.56 -5.40
C GLU A 227 -34.57 21.96 -6.67
N ASP A 228 -34.13 22.79 -7.61
CA ASP A 228 -33.62 22.37 -8.92
C ASP A 228 -32.16 21.85 -8.91
N LYS A 229 -31.50 21.80 -7.76
CA LYS A 229 -30.13 21.27 -7.65
C LYS A 229 -30.02 19.78 -8.05
N ASN A 230 -31.13 19.04 -8.01
CA ASN A 230 -31.17 17.59 -8.26
C ASN A 230 -31.62 17.19 -9.68
N ILE A 231 -32.07 18.13 -10.52
CA ILE A 231 -32.63 17.79 -11.85
C ILE A 231 -31.56 17.46 -12.89
N TYR A 232 -30.30 17.90 -12.67
CA TYR A 232 -29.19 17.65 -13.59
C TYR A 232 -28.39 16.38 -13.31
N ASP A 233 -28.75 15.62 -12.26
CA ASP A 233 -28.17 14.31 -11.95
C ASP A 233 -28.97 13.13 -12.54
N VAL A 234 -29.84 13.36 -13.50
CA VAL A 234 -30.52 12.28 -14.22
C VAL A 234 -29.57 11.71 -15.26
N LYS A 235 -28.88 10.68 -14.82
CA LYS A 235 -28.29 9.54 -15.53
C LYS A 235 -28.21 9.65 -17.07
N GLU A 236 -26.97 9.61 -17.55
CA GLU A 236 -26.62 8.81 -18.71
C GLU A 236 -26.76 7.30 -18.43
#